data_7808e2b97e7712f788c510692154636f
#
_entry.id   7808e2b97e7712f788c510692154636f
#
_cell.length_a   1.000
_cell.length_b   1.000
_cell.length_c   1.000
_cell.angle_alpha   90.00
_cell.angle_beta   90.00
_cell.angle_gamma   90.00
#
_symmetry.space_group_name_H-M   'P 1'
#
loop_
_entity.id
_entity.type
_entity.pdbx_description
1 polymer ?
#
loop_
_entity_poly.entity_id
_entity_poly.type
_entity_poly.pdbx_seq_one_letter_code
_entity_poly.pdbx_strand_id
1 'polypeptide(L)'
;MIHFAPEYIMNPTHPITVTVVGVGGNGTQALHDLAKMHMSLIALGHPGLSVQAIDDDIVDDPNVGRQKFSPADLKRYKVEVIITRLNRFYGLDWKAIPEKFSDKWKGTNIIISCVDNVLTRKQIAKRFGEARRDCHDITMQWYGLDFGNAKDYG
;
A
#
# COMPACT_ATOMS: atom_id res chain seq x y z
N MET A 1 18.44 -17.78 -10.73
CA MET A 1 18.91 -17.06 -9.50
C MET A 1 17.91 -17.39 -8.40
N ILE A 2 18.36 -17.95 -7.26
CA ILE A 2 17.50 -18.22 -6.10
C ILE A 2 17.47 -16.96 -5.27
N HIS A 3 16.27 -16.45 -4.95
CA HIS A 3 16.08 -15.32 -4.05
C HIS A 3 15.72 -15.85 -2.66
N PHE A 4 16.43 -15.41 -1.64
CA PHE A 4 16.11 -15.68 -0.25
C PHE A 4 15.48 -14.44 0.36
N ALA A 5 14.33 -14.61 1.00
CA ALA A 5 13.75 -13.53 1.78
C ALA A 5 14.66 -13.17 2.95
N PRO A 6 14.82 -11.88 3.30
CA PRO A 6 15.60 -11.46 4.45
C PRO A 6 15.07 -12.05 5.75
N GLU A 7 15.97 -12.43 6.66
CA GLU A 7 15.62 -12.95 8.00
C GLU A 7 14.61 -12.04 8.71
N TYR A 8 14.79 -10.75 8.59
CA TYR A 8 13.90 -9.73 9.14
C TYR A 8 12.43 -9.88 8.69
N ILE A 9 12.18 -10.33 7.45
CA ILE A 9 10.82 -10.54 6.94
C ILE A 9 10.28 -11.92 7.33
N MET A 10 11.17 -12.90 7.48
CA MET A 10 10.78 -14.27 7.82
C MET A 10 10.48 -14.44 9.30
N ASN A 11 11.25 -13.79 10.18
CA ASN A 11 11.15 -13.89 11.62
C ASN A 11 11.17 -12.51 12.30
N PRO A 12 10.25 -11.59 11.96
CA PRO A 12 10.25 -10.26 12.53
C PRO A 12 9.79 -10.25 13.98
N THR A 13 10.32 -9.32 14.76
CA THR A 13 9.86 -9.05 16.15
C THR A 13 8.76 -7.99 16.22
N HIS A 14 8.41 -7.39 15.10
CA HIS A 14 7.37 -6.34 14.96
C HIS A 14 6.69 -6.44 13.59
N PRO A 15 5.52 -5.81 13.37
CA PRO A 15 4.81 -5.85 12.11
C PRO A 15 5.65 -5.35 10.95
N ILE A 16 5.59 -6.04 9.81
CA ILE A 16 6.20 -5.57 8.57
C ILE A 16 5.44 -4.34 8.07
N THR A 17 6.14 -3.27 7.81
CA THR A 17 5.54 -2.03 7.33
C THR A 17 5.34 -2.04 5.81
N VAL A 18 4.14 -1.68 5.38
CA VAL A 18 3.76 -1.64 3.96
C VAL A 18 3.17 -0.29 3.60
N THR A 19 3.61 0.30 2.50
CA THR A 19 2.95 1.47 1.91
C THR A 19 2.30 1.07 0.59
N VAL A 20 1.01 1.37 0.44
CA VAL A 20 0.28 1.26 -0.83
C VAL A 20 0.06 2.67 -1.37
N VAL A 21 0.51 2.95 -2.60
CA VAL A 21 0.31 4.24 -3.26
C VAL A 21 -0.67 4.08 -4.42
N GLY A 22 -1.76 4.83 -4.38
CA GLY A 22 -2.89 4.71 -5.29
C GLY A 22 -3.94 3.71 -4.81
N VAL A 23 -5.18 4.18 -4.59
CA VAL A 23 -6.32 3.39 -4.09
C VAL A 23 -7.44 3.33 -5.14
N GLY A 24 -7.05 3.17 -6.40
CA GLY A 24 -7.95 2.82 -7.49
C GLY A 24 -8.34 1.34 -7.46
N GLY A 25 -8.65 0.75 -8.62
CA GLY A 25 -9.03 -0.67 -8.72
C GLY A 25 -7.98 -1.62 -8.14
N ASN A 26 -6.74 -1.53 -8.64
CA ASN A 26 -5.63 -2.39 -8.22
C ASN A 26 -5.24 -2.16 -6.76
N GLY A 27 -5.13 -0.88 -6.33
CA GLY A 27 -4.75 -0.56 -4.94
C GLY A 27 -5.79 -1.00 -3.93
N THR A 28 -7.07 -0.85 -4.25
CA THR A 28 -8.15 -1.37 -3.41
C THR A 28 -8.08 -2.89 -3.29
N GLN A 29 -7.81 -3.61 -4.38
CA GLN A 29 -7.65 -5.05 -4.33
C GLN A 29 -6.44 -5.46 -3.50
N ALA A 30 -5.29 -4.81 -3.72
CA ALA A 30 -4.07 -5.05 -2.94
C ALA A 30 -4.30 -4.87 -1.44
N LEU A 31 -4.99 -3.79 -1.03
CA LEU A 31 -5.32 -3.54 0.37
C LEU A 31 -6.19 -4.64 0.99
N HIS A 32 -7.19 -5.14 0.24
CA HIS A 32 -8.02 -6.25 0.72
C HIS A 32 -7.22 -7.56 0.88
N ASP A 33 -6.31 -7.84 -0.05
CA ASP A 33 -5.50 -9.05 0.00
C ASP A 33 -4.41 -8.96 1.10
N LEU A 34 -3.84 -7.78 1.31
CA LEU A 34 -2.97 -7.51 2.47
C LEU A 34 -3.70 -7.72 3.80
N ALA A 35 -5.00 -7.34 3.90
CA ALA A 35 -5.77 -7.57 5.12
C ALA A 35 -5.96 -9.06 5.40
N LYS A 36 -6.30 -9.86 4.39
CA LYS A 36 -6.39 -11.32 4.52
C LYS A 36 -5.03 -11.93 4.90
N MET A 37 -3.96 -11.47 4.25
CA MET A 37 -2.59 -11.90 4.56
C MET A 37 -2.21 -11.58 6.00
N HIS A 38 -2.52 -10.36 6.48
CA HIS A 38 -2.31 -9.95 7.87
C HIS A 38 -2.98 -10.94 8.84
N MET A 39 -4.27 -11.26 8.61
CA MET A 39 -5.00 -12.20 9.47
C MET A 39 -4.36 -13.60 9.47
N SER A 40 -3.92 -14.07 8.31
CA SER A 40 -3.23 -15.37 8.21
C SER A 40 -1.88 -15.37 8.93
N LEU A 41 -1.11 -14.29 8.80
CA LEU A 41 0.17 -14.12 9.48
C LEU A 41 -0.01 -14.12 11.01
N ILE A 42 -0.99 -13.38 11.52
CA ILE A 42 -1.32 -13.37 12.95
C ILE A 42 -1.67 -14.78 13.45
N ALA A 43 -2.50 -15.51 12.70
CA ALA A 43 -2.89 -16.88 13.05
C ALA A 43 -1.68 -17.85 13.10
N LEU A 44 -0.62 -17.56 12.36
CA LEU A 44 0.63 -18.32 12.36
C LEU A 44 1.66 -17.84 13.41
N GLY A 45 1.29 -16.89 14.27
CA GLY A 45 2.18 -16.34 15.30
C GLY A 45 3.16 -15.26 14.80
N HIS A 46 3.01 -14.78 13.54
CA HIS A 46 3.79 -13.68 13.01
C HIS A 46 3.18 -12.34 13.48
N PRO A 47 3.98 -11.28 13.71
CA PRO A 47 3.46 -9.96 14.16
C PRO A 47 2.51 -9.27 13.16
N GLY A 48 2.39 -9.77 11.92
CA GLY A 48 1.50 -9.25 10.90
C GLY A 48 2.07 -8.07 10.12
N LEU A 49 1.16 -7.24 9.60
CA LEU A 49 1.48 -6.10 8.75
C LEU A 49 0.97 -4.80 9.37
N SER A 50 1.76 -3.74 9.29
CA SER A 50 1.34 -2.36 9.56
C SER A 50 1.27 -1.63 8.22
N VAL A 51 0.06 -1.27 7.77
CA VAL A 51 -0.16 -0.74 6.43
C VAL A 51 -0.57 0.72 6.49
N GLN A 52 0.01 1.53 5.60
CA GLN A 52 -0.48 2.86 5.26
C GLN A 52 -0.83 2.92 3.77
N ALA A 53 -1.88 3.63 3.43
CA ALA A 53 -2.28 3.87 2.04
C ALA A 53 -2.28 5.37 1.74
N ILE A 54 -1.78 5.74 0.56
CA ILE A 54 -1.62 7.13 0.12
C ILE A 54 -2.40 7.32 -1.18
N ASP A 55 -3.37 8.22 -1.18
CA ASP A 55 -4.17 8.58 -2.37
C ASP A 55 -4.90 9.88 -2.09
N ASP A 56 -4.80 10.87 -2.96
CA ASP A 56 -5.50 12.16 -2.84
C ASP A 56 -6.82 12.23 -3.63
N ASP A 57 -7.17 11.16 -4.35
CA ASP A 57 -8.40 11.11 -5.12
C ASP A 57 -9.64 11.00 -4.25
N ILE A 58 -10.71 11.65 -4.71
CA ILE A 58 -12.06 11.47 -4.18
C ILE A 58 -12.85 10.46 -5.01
N VAL A 59 -13.87 9.88 -4.41
CA VAL A 59 -14.81 8.99 -5.11
C VAL A 59 -15.75 9.81 -5.97
N ASP A 60 -15.78 9.52 -7.27
CA ASP A 60 -16.67 10.10 -8.27
C ASP A 60 -17.56 9.03 -8.91
N ASP A 61 -18.64 9.46 -9.59
CA ASP A 61 -19.63 8.55 -10.20
C ASP A 61 -19.00 7.43 -11.06
N PRO A 62 -17.98 7.67 -11.92
CA PRO A 62 -17.33 6.61 -12.70
C PRO A 62 -16.61 5.55 -11.85
N ASN A 63 -16.34 5.83 -10.57
CA ASN A 63 -15.69 4.88 -9.66
C ASN A 63 -16.70 3.90 -9.03
N VAL A 64 -17.96 4.33 -8.89
CA VAL A 64 -19.02 3.53 -8.27
C VAL A 64 -19.28 2.25 -9.05
N GLY A 65 -19.30 1.12 -8.37
CA GLY A 65 -19.51 -0.21 -8.95
C GLY A 65 -18.31 -0.79 -9.72
N ARG A 66 -17.46 0.06 -10.33
CA ARG A 66 -16.27 -0.38 -11.04
C ARG A 66 -15.05 -0.58 -10.10
N GLN A 67 -14.93 0.27 -9.08
CA GLN A 67 -13.87 0.21 -8.07
C GLN A 67 -14.56 -0.02 -6.74
N LYS A 68 -14.80 -0.91 -6.12
CA LYS A 68 -15.37 -1.23 -4.77
C LYS A 68 -15.89 -0.03 -3.95
N PHE A 69 -16.43 1.00 -4.63
CA PHE A 69 -17.11 2.14 -4.02
C PHE A 69 -18.63 2.07 -4.28
N SER A 70 -19.39 2.63 -3.36
CA SER A 70 -20.86 2.73 -3.42
C SER A 70 -21.28 4.20 -3.59
N PRO A 71 -22.55 4.47 -3.96
CA PRO A 71 -23.07 5.84 -4.01
C PRO A 71 -22.91 6.62 -2.69
N ALA A 72 -22.93 5.92 -1.55
CA ALA A 72 -22.74 6.53 -0.23
C ALA A 72 -21.29 7.04 0.02
N ASP A 73 -20.35 6.70 -0.86
CA ASP A 73 -18.94 7.11 -0.74
C ASP A 73 -18.62 8.34 -1.56
N LEU A 74 -19.51 8.78 -2.42
CA LEU A 74 -19.30 9.94 -3.29
C LEU A 74 -18.78 11.15 -2.52
N LYS A 75 -17.81 11.84 -3.12
CA LYS A 75 -17.14 13.03 -2.57
C LYS A 75 -16.30 12.79 -1.32
N ARG A 76 -16.04 11.54 -0.94
CA ARG A 76 -15.10 11.18 0.12
C ARG A 76 -13.76 10.76 -0.47
N TYR A 77 -12.67 10.91 0.27
CA TYR A 77 -11.37 10.40 -0.16
C TYR A 77 -11.39 8.87 -0.30
N LYS A 78 -10.91 8.36 -1.44
CA LYS A 78 -10.87 6.91 -1.73
C LYS A 78 -10.15 6.14 -0.64
N VAL A 79 -8.98 6.64 -0.24
CA VAL A 79 -8.14 6.01 0.79
C VAL A 79 -8.84 5.93 2.15
N GLU A 80 -9.55 6.98 2.57
CA GLU A 80 -10.28 6.98 3.84
C GLU A 80 -11.42 5.97 3.85
N VAL A 81 -12.16 5.89 2.74
CA VAL A 81 -13.28 4.94 2.59
C VAL A 81 -12.79 3.50 2.74
N ILE A 82 -11.75 3.12 1.98
CA ILE A 82 -11.25 1.74 1.97
C ILE A 82 -10.59 1.38 3.29
N ILE A 83 -9.71 2.21 3.82
CA ILE A 83 -9.02 1.94 5.09
C ILE A 83 -10.02 1.85 6.25
N THR A 84 -11.01 2.75 6.32
CA THR A 84 -12.04 2.70 7.36
C THR A 84 -12.83 1.37 7.30
N ARG A 85 -13.17 0.89 6.11
CA ARG A 85 -13.86 -0.39 5.93
C ARG A 85 -13.02 -1.58 6.39
N LEU A 86 -11.76 -1.61 5.97
CA LEU A 86 -10.84 -2.69 6.34
C LEU A 86 -10.59 -2.71 7.85
N ASN A 87 -10.34 -1.54 8.45
CA ASN A 87 -10.13 -1.42 9.89
C ASN A 87 -11.35 -1.92 10.68
N ARG A 88 -12.56 -1.53 10.27
CA ARG A 88 -13.80 -1.98 10.94
C ARG A 88 -14.06 -3.47 10.76
N PHE A 89 -13.79 -4.02 9.57
CA PHE A 89 -14.11 -5.42 9.27
C PHE A 89 -13.12 -6.40 9.90
N TYR A 90 -11.83 -6.06 9.87
CA TYR A 90 -10.75 -6.95 10.33
C TYR A 90 -10.18 -6.56 11.71
N GLY A 91 -10.66 -5.48 12.35
CA GLY A 91 -10.13 -5.00 13.63
C GLY A 91 -8.72 -4.42 13.51
N LEU A 92 -8.41 -3.71 12.39
CA LEU A 92 -7.09 -3.16 12.10
C LEU A 92 -7.02 -1.68 12.52
N ASP A 93 -5.79 -1.14 12.58
CA ASP A 93 -5.49 0.28 12.81
C ASP A 93 -4.64 0.90 11.68
N TRP A 94 -4.85 0.43 10.45
CA TRP A 94 -4.14 0.90 9.28
C TRP A 94 -4.41 2.37 8.98
N LYS A 95 -3.43 3.05 8.36
CA LYS A 95 -3.47 4.50 8.17
C LYS A 95 -3.91 4.89 6.77
N ALA A 96 -4.89 5.80 6.69
CA ALA A 96 -5.26 6.50 5.47
C ALA A 96 -4.52 7.84 5.41
N ILE A 97 -3.89 8.14 4.26
CA ILE A 97 -3.18 9.41 4.00
C ILE A 97 -3.81 10.01 2.74
N PRO A 98 -4.78 10.96 2.89
CA PRO A 98 -5.47 11.58 1.76
C PRO A 98 -4.63 12.71 1.14
N GLU A 99 -3.43 12.38 0.70
CA GLU A 99 -2.44 13.30 0.14
C GLU A 99 -1.77 12.68 -1.08
N LYS A 100 -1.16 13.54 -1.92
CA LYS A 100 -0.27 13.08 -2.99
C LYS A 100 0.99 12.45 -2.43
N PHE A 101 1.46 11.39 -3.08
CA PHE A 101 2.78 10.85 -2.77
C PHE A 101 3.85 11.93 -2.95
N SER A 102 4.71 12.10 -1.96
CA SER A 102 5.71 13.18 -1.93
C SER A 102 7.06 12.72 -1.40
N ASP A 103 8.07 13.58 -1.56
CA ASP A 103 9.43 13.35 -1.06
C ASP A 103 9.52 13.31 0.48
N LYS A 104 8.46 13.67 1.19
CA LYS A 104 8.38 13.53 2.66
C LYS A 104 8.16 12.10 3.15
N TRP A 105 7.85 11.17 2.24
CA TRP A 105 7.70 9.77 2.59
C TRP A 105 8.99 9.19 3.19
N LYS A 106 8.89 8.59 4.36
CA LYS A 106 10.05 8.12 5.15
C LYS A 106 10.50 6.69 4.80
N GLY A 107 9.76 6.00 3.96
CA GLY A 107 10.03 4.60 3.64
C GLY A 107 9.25 3.62 4.52
N THR A 108 9.17 2.41 4.01
CA THR A 108 8.59 1.22 4.66
C THR A 108 9.28 -0.02 4.11
N ASN A 109 9.16 -1.16 4.77
CA ASN A 109 9.80 -2.39 4.31
C ASN A 109 9.35 -2.79 2.89
N ILE A 110 8.07 -2.59 2.59
CA ILE A 110 7.48 -2.90 1.28
C ILE A 110 6.72 -1.68 0.76
N ILE A 111 6.95 -1.31 -0.49
CA ILE A 111 6.12 -0.33 -1.19
C ILE A 111 5.40 -0.99 -2.37
N ILE A 112 4.12 -0.74 -2.49
CA ILE A 112 3.25 -1.21 -3.58
C ILE A 112 2.73 0.01 -4.33
N SER A 113 3.15 0.18 -5.57
CA SER A 113 2.70 1.25 -6.47
C SER A 113 1.52 0.74 -7.31
N CYS A 114 0.38 1.38 -7.18
CA CYS A 114 -0.85 1.11 -7.93
C CYS A 114 -1.34 2.35 -8.70
N VAL A 115 -0.44 3.28 -8.98
CA VAL A 115 -0.75 4.50 -9.71
C VAL A 115 -0.61 4.31 -11.22
N ASP A 116 -1.45 4.97 -12.00
CA ASP A 116 -1.44 4.99 -13.47
C ASP A 116 -0.52 6.09 -14.06
N ASN A 117 -0.15 7.08 -13.24
CA ASN A 117 0.66 8.21 -13.65
C ASN A 117 2.16 7.87 -13.67
N VAL A 118 2.78 7.93 -14.84
CA VAL A 118 4.20 7.63 -15.06
C VAL A 118 5.14 8.51 -14.23
N LEU A 119 4.80 9.78 -14.01
CA LEU A 119 5.63 10.71 -13.22
C LEU A 119 5.65 10.28 -11.76
N THR A 120 4.49 9.94 -11.20
CA THR A 120 4.38 9.44 -9.82
C THR A 120 5.11 8.10 -9.67
N ARG A 121 5.01 7.18 -10.64
CA ARG A 121 5.77 5.91 -10.64
C ARG A 121 7.28 6.15 -10.59
N LYS A 122 7.80 7.07 -11.42
CA LYS A 122 9.22 7.45 -11.39
C LYS A 122 9.64 8.07 -10.05
N GLN A 123 8.78 8.91 -9.47
CA GLN A 123 9.03 9.50 -8.15
C GLN A 123 9.09 8.42 -7.05
N ILE A 124 8.15 7.47 -7.05
CA ILE A 124 8.15 6.32 -6.12
C ILE A 124 9.43 5.51 -6.28
N ALA A 125 9.81 5.14 -7.52
CA ALA A 125 11.01 4.37 -7.78
C ALA A 125 12.30 5.09 -7.33
N LYS A 126 12.39 6.42 -7.55
CA LYS A 126 13.50 7.24 -7.08
C LYS A 126 13.58 7.23 -5.55
N ARG A 127 12.49 7.52 -4.86
CA ARG A 127 12.44 7.53 -3.38
C ARG A 127 12.72 6.16 -2.78
N PHE A 128 12.22 5.09 -3.40
CA PHE A 128 12.56 3.73 -3.01
C PHE A 128 14.07 3.48 -3.10
N GLY A 129 14.72 3.87 -4.19
CA GLY A 129 16.16 3.70 -4.36
C GLY A 129 17.01 4.55 -3.38
N GLU A 130 16.56 5.76 -3.03
CA GLU A 130 17.20 6.63 -2.05
C GLU A 130 17.08 6.06 -0.64
N ALA A 131 15.87 5.74 -0.21
CA ALA A 131 15.60 5.20 1.12
C ALA A 131 16.33 3.86 1.37
N ARG A 132 16.54 3.03 0.34
CA ARG A 132 17.32 1.80 0.44
C ARG A 132 18.81 2.05 0.71
N ARG A 133 19.36 3.18 0.27
CA ARG A 133 20.78 3.55 0.49
C ARG A 133 21.02 4.13 1.87
N ASP A 134 20.02 4.83 2.40
CA ASP A 134 20.16 5.62 3.62
C ASP A 134 19.77 4.84 4.90
N CYS A 135 19.16 3.67 4.76
CA CYS A 135 18.70 2.87 5.89
C CYS A 135 19.62 1.69 6.20
N HIS A 136 20.18 1.70 7.40
CA HIS A 136 20.89 0.55 8.00
C HIS A 136 20.06 -0.11 9.12
N ASP A 137 18.75 0.19 9.23
CA ASP A 137 17.90 -0.16 10.35
C ASP A 137 16.68 -1.00 9.92
N ILE A 138 15.87 -1.39 10.91
CA ILE A 138 14.60 -2.14 10.78
C ILE A 138 13.59 -1.54 9.79
N THR A 139 13.74 -0.25 9.46
CA THR A 139 12.98 0.47 8.42
C THR A 139 13.52 0.23 7.01
N MET A 140 14.55 -0.63 6.85
CA MET A 140 15.15 -0.90 5.54
C MET A 140 14.12 -1.37 4.54
N GLN A 141 14.15 -0.77 3.34
CA GLN A 141 13.27 -1.16 2.24
C GLN A 141 13.80 -2.41 1.54
N TRP A 142 12.96 -3.44 1.51
CA TRP A 142 13.29 -4.73 0.92
C TRP A 142 12.68 -4.92 -0.45
N TYR A 143 11.41 -4.51 -0.61
CA TYR A 143 10.66 -4.76 -1.83
C TYR A 143 9.90 -3.55 -2.33
N GLY A 144 9.97 -3.33 -3.65
CA GLY A 144 9.10 -2.43 -4.39
C GLY A 144 8.34 -3.21 -5.46
N LEU A 145 7.03 -3.15 -5.43
CA LEU A 145 6.13 -3.79 -6.38
C LEU A 145 5.38 -2.70 -7.15
N ASP A 146 5.32 -2.80 -8.47
CA ASP A 146 4.61 -1.85 -9.32
C ASP A 146 3.50 -2.56 -10.09
N PHE A 147 2.26 -2.24 -9.77
CA PHE A 147 1.04 -2.70 -10.44
C PHE A 147 0.36 -1.59 -11.24
N GLY A 148 1.10 -0.55 -11.59
CA GLY A 148 0.61 0.54 -12.42
C GLY A 148 0.24 0.03 -13.80
N ASN A 149 -0.98 0.36 -14.24
CA ASN A 149 -1.51 0.02 -15.56
C ASN A 149 -1.51 1.28 -16.42
N ALA A 150 -0.68 1.35 -17.45
CA ALA A 150 -0.73 2.42 -18.45
C ALA A 150 -1.65 2.01 -19.60
N LYS A 151 -2.31 2.97 -20.23
CA LYS A 151 -3.26 2.69 -21.35
C LYS A 151 -2.64 1.91 -22.51
N ASP A 152 -1.31 1.98 -22.65
CA ASP A 152 -0.58 1.43 -23.82
C ASP A 152 0.29 0.22 -23.48
N TYR A 153 0.37 -0.19 -22.21
CA TYR A 153 1.15 -1.34 -21.76
C TYR A 153 0.39 -2.05 -20.62
N GLY A 154 -0.59 -2.82 -21.03
CA GLY A 154 -1.35 -3.71 -20.14
C GLY A 154 -0.63 -5.03 -19.95
#